data_ef8e16aedfb14f16443a69bd70c9a2c4
#
_entry.id   ef8e16aedfb14f16443a69bd70c9a2c4
#
_cell.length_a   1.000
_cell.length_b   1.000
_cell.length_c   1.000
_cell.angle_alpha   90.00
_cell.angle_beta   90.00
_cell.angle_gamma   90.00
#
_symmetry.space_group_name_H-M   'P 1'
#
loop_
_entity.id
_entity.type
_entity.pdbx_description
1 polymer ?
#
loop_
_entity_poly.entity_id
_entity_poly.type
_entity_poly.pdbx_seq_one_letter_code
_entity_poly.pdbx_strand_id
1 'polypeptide(L)'
;MTKTLIIAALLTLTGCFNSDNTDTVLPDDPIETQPIGRIGGFVEDLSGQPLSNVLVSTETEVAYTADDGSYTLENVSPDDNIVIKFTKSGYASNYEVVELIGWETATSNTALMGIGGVATFNSTETSQITLDDVTVDFQANSFIDGVSGNPYTGNVMVEITHVDPTTDELDAAPRDLSAIGSDGSSQLVSYGMVDITLYGIDGEVLTVNPDMPANIKIPITNGSLNEDYQLSVGDTQSTWSFSPERGIWVEESVGTITGDEDGLFFTFEAPHFSWWNCDQGFVPSCASGRVIDFVGFPVRSAEVTCAGGQTTSTVTTDEDGYYVCSVMVGDYVSFTASTFVGGRDWHKTKGAIFMDSEGSSAADCEPIPDIQIDVCRIAGTVNVENYEASLNEDSSETVAADGLSAVFWEPPGDISYCNNPLDSLQVGECWSGTNDEIISNYPESSWPGIPASARSAGLWFEVSNAHGSYRMERTLQGVLPFYAWQTHSDENGDIVTDRPEFNQGDLLAVSAAGDSGAYFGPWAVADIAEIPSQVFFSSNSLTATGGNLLVDYTNASGDDVFFAAAAGDEQVLCRFEEAGAFSVPAHALSSLPAGFGGASVFNLSLELAPGPDGLPIYTQIYSGQSVPLSIE
;
A
#
# COMPACT_ATOMS: atom_id res chain seq x y z
N MET A 1 -17.46 5.13 -51.76
CA MET A 1 -18.09 4.10 -50.95
C MET A 1 -17.08 3.74 -49.89
N THR A 2 -17.20 4.36 -48.77
CA THR A 2 -16.26 4.21 -47.67
C THR A 2 -16.64 2.90 -46.95
N LYS A 3 -15.81 1.87 -47.07
CA LYS A 3 -16.00 0.63 -46.31
C LYS A 3 -15.48 0.85 -44.91
N THR A 4 -16.37 1.03 -43.98
CA THR A 4 -16.03 1.01 -42.55
C THR A 4 -15.75 -0.43 -42.15
N LEU A 5 -14.51 -0.73 -41.81
CA LEU A 5 -14.11 -2.00 -41.23
C LEU A 5 -14.65 -2.00 -39.78
N ILE A 6 -15.67 -2.79 -39.52
CA ILE A 6 -16.16 -3.04 -38.17
C ILE A 6 -15.30 -4.18 -37.62
N ILE A 7 -14.24 -3.84 -36.92
CA ILE A 7 -13.57 -4.78 -36.02
C ILE A 7 -14.44 -4.84 -34.78
N ALA A 8 -14.92 -6.02 -34.43
CA ALA A 8 -15.63 -6.24 -33.20
C ALA A 8 -14.65 -6.00 -32.04
N ALA A 9 -14.60 -4.76 -31.57
CA ALA A 9 -13.84 -4.41 -30.38
C ALA A 9 -14.59 -4.95 -29.17
N LEU A 10 -14.22 -6.13 -28.74
CA LEU A 10 -14.63 -6.62 -27.45
C LEU A 10 -13.88 -5.85 -26.40
N LEU A 11 -14.63 -5.12 -25.55
CA LEU A 11 -14.17 -4.55 -24.29
C LEU A 11 -12.89 -3.71 -24.34
N THR A 12 -12.49 -3.18 -25.48
CA THR A 12 -11.54 -2.09 -25.53
C THR A 12 -12.30 -0.80 -25.74
N LEU A 13 -12.06 0.17 -24.88
CA LEU A 13 -12.47 1.57 -25.05
C LEU A 13 -11.77 2.16 -26.30
N THR A 14 -12.18 1.73 -27.48
CA THR A 14 -11.76 2.36 -28.72
C THR A 14 -12.67 3.52 -29.06
N GLY A 15 -12.45 4.63 -28.34
CA GLY A 15 -12.91 5.93 -28.82
C GLY A 15 -12.18 6.29 -30.10
N CYS A 16 -12.90 6.73 -31.13
CA CYS A 16 -12.32 7.27 -32.37
C CYS A 16 -11.43 8.48 -32.03
N PHE A 17 -10.13 8.35 -32.25
CA PHE A 17 -9.18 9.41 -32.03
C PHE A 17 -9.02 10.26 -33.29
N ASN A 18 -9.26 11.58 -33.15
CA ASN A 18 -8.72 12.57 -34.07
C ASN A 18 -7.33 12.98 -33.55
N SER A 19 -6.30 12.61 -34.27
CA SER A 19 -4.94 13.05 -33.96
C SER A 19 -4.70 14.44 -34.51
N ASP A 20 -4.71 15.44 -33.66
CA ASP A 20 -3.99 16.69 -33.95
C ASP A 20 -2.54 16.53 -33.46
N ASN A 21 -1.65 16.29 -34.42
CA ASN A 21 -0.21 16.26 -34.20
C ASN A 21 0.29 17.64 -33.73
N THR A 22 0.74 17.73 -32.51
CA THR A 22 1.74 18.73 -32.12
C THR A 22 3.02 17.98 -31.73
N ASP A 23 3.97 17.96 -32.66
CA ASP A 23 5.34 17.50 -32.42
C ASP A 23 5.98 18.30 -31.28
N THR A 24 6.00 17.77 -30.08
CA THR A 24 6.95 18.17 -29.06
C THR A 24 8.06 17.14 -29.03
N VAL A 25 9.22 17.51 -29.59
CA VAL A 25 10.48 16.77 -29.45
C VAL A 25 10.82 16.74 -27.96
N LEU A 26 10.72 15.58 -27.35
CA LEU A 26 11.14 15.33 -25.99
C LEU A 26 12.65 15.03 -25.94
N PRO A 27 13.37 15.40 -24.87
CA PRO A 27 14.80 15.06 -24.74
C PRO A 27 15.02 13.55 -24.67
N ASP A 28 16.03 13.05 -25.38
CA ASP A 28 16.39 11.62 -25.52
C ASP A 28 17.14 11.03 -24.31
N ASP A 29 17.37 11.76 -23.23
CA ASP A 29 18.04 11.21 -22.05
C ASP A 29 17.02 10.87 -20.95
N PRO A 30 17.05 9.65 -20.38
CA PRO A 30 16.31 9.35 -19.16
C PRO A 30 16.80 10.30 -18.08
N ILE A 31 15.92 11.15 -17.56
CA ILE A 31 16.20 11.90 -16.34
C ILE A 31 16.37 10.83 -15.26
N GLU A 32 17.57 10.67 -14.71
CA GLU A 32 17.77 9.92 -13.47
C GLU A 32 16.94 10.60 -12.37
N THR A 33 15.73 10.14 -12.20
CA THR A 33 14.88 10.58 -11.09
C THR A 33 15.37 9.87 -9.84
N GLN A 34 15.75 10.65 -8.82
CA GLN A 34 15.99 10.06 -7.51
C GLN A 34 14.70 9.42 -7.04
N PRO A 35 14.74 8.19 -6.50
CA PRO A 35 13.56 7.58 -5.94
C PRO A 35 13.04 8.45 -4.80
N ILE A 36 11.75 8.67 -4.77
CA ILE A 36 11.01 9.29 -3.68
C ILE A 36 9.85 8.38 -3.34
N GLY A 37 9.33 8.46 -2.14
CA GLY A 37 8.17 7.69 -1.74
C GLY A 37 7.20 8.54 -0.93
N ARG A 38 6.29 7.90 -0.27
CA ARG A 38 5.25 8.50 0.56
C ARG A 38 5.17 7.80 1.91
N ILE A 39 4.67 8.51 2.89
CA ILE A 39 4.27 7.91 4.16
C ILE A 39 2.82 8.30 4.41
N GLY A 40 1.96 7.32 4.60
CA GLY A 40 0.53 7.53 4.83
C GLY A 40 0.04 6.77 6.05
N GLY A 41 -1.01 7.27 6.67
CA GLY A 41 -1.58 6.62 7.86
C GLY A 41 -2.68 7.43 8.51
N PHE A 42 -3.01 7.04 9.73
CA PHE A 42 -4.05 7.66 10.55
C PHE A 42 -3.52 8.07 11.91
N VAL A 43 -4.10 9.13 12.43
CA VAL A 43 -3.89 9.57 13.82
C VAL A 43 -5.23 9.59 14.53
N GLU A 44 -5.30 8.90 15.67
CA GLU A 44 -6.49 8.82 16.50
C GLU A 44 -6.18 9.12 17.97
N ASP A 45 -7.19 9.27 18.81
CA ASP A 45 -7.02 9.27 20.24
C ASP A 45 -7.17 7.85 20.82
N LEU A 46 -6.89 7.66 22.10
CA LEU A 46 -7.00 6.36 22.79
C LEU A 46 -8.42 5.75 22.77
N SER A 47 -9.43 6.50 22.37
CA SER A 47 -10.79 5.98 22.18
C SER A 47 -11.08 5.54 20.73
N GLY A 48 -10.08 5.61 19.85
CA GLY A 48 -10.21 5.31 18.41
C GLY A 48 -10.93 6.40 17.63
N GLN A 49 -10.99 7.66 18.16
CA GLN A 49 -11.57 8.78 17.43
C GLN A 49 -10.51 9.48 16.59
N PRO A 50 -10.77 9.72 15.30
CA PRO A 50 -9.81 10.35 14.42
C PRO A 50 -9.45 11.77 14.88
N LEU A 51 -8.17 12.12 14.81
CA LEU A 51 -7.67 13.43 15.18
C LEU A 51 -7.31 14.24 13.93
N SER A 52 -8.11 15.29 13.63
CA SER A 52 -7.82 16.25 12.57
C SER A 52 -6.80 17.31 12.99
N ASN A 53 -6.14 17.94 12.02
CA ASN A 53 -5.16 19.01 12.23
C ASN A 53 -4.02 18.63 13.20
N VAL A 54 -3.58 17.38 13.17
CA VAL A 54 -2.31 16.97 13.77
C VAL A 54 -1.22 17.35 12.79
N LEU A 55 -0.19 18.04 13.25
CA LEU A 55 1.03 18.28 12.47
C LEU A 55 1.84 16.98 12.46
N VAL A 56 2.01 16.42 11.27
CA VAL A 56 2.86 15.26 11.00
C VAL A 56 4.11 15.74 10.29
N SER A 57 5.29 15.42 10.78
CA SER A 57 6.54 15.93 10.23
C SER A 57 7.67 14.92 10.29
N THR A 58 8.47 14.89 9.24
CA THR A 58 9.82 14.31 9.22
C THR A 58 10.86 15.44 9.27
N GLU A 59 12.13 15.14 9.07
CA GLU A 59 13.18 16.17 8.95
C GLU A 59 12.94 17.12 7.77
N THR A 60 12.35 16.65 6.68
CA THR A 60 12.23 17.40 5.41
C THR A 60 10.81 17.72 5.01
N GLU A 61 9.82 16.92 5.39
CA GLU A 61 8.45 17.01 4.89
C GLU A 61 7.44 17.20 6.01
N VAL A 62 6.33 17.86 5.71
CA VAL A 62 5.25 18.13 6.66
C VAL A 62 3.87 17.95 6.02
N ALA A 63 2.93 17.44 6.82
CA ALA A 63 1.52 17.34 6.46
C ALA A 63 0.63 17.63 7.69
N TYR A 64 -0.68 17.79 7.45
CA TYR A 64 -1.69 17.85 8.50
C TYR A 64 -2.73 16.77 8.29
N THR A 65 -3.19 16.15 9.36
CA THR A 65 -4.28 15.18 9.24
C THR A 65 -5.58 15.84 8.82
N ALA A 66 -6.34 15.13 7.98
CA ALA A 66 -7.68 15.48 7.54
C ALA A 66 -8.73 15.26 8.66
N ASP A 67 -10.02 15.52 8.38
CA ASP A 67 -11.10 15.40 9.37
C ASP A 67 -11.33 13.94 9.82
N ASP A 68 -10.94 12.97 9.00
CA ASP A 68 -11.00 11.53 9.30
C ASP A 68 -9.71 10.98 9.92
N GLY A 69 -8.77 11.85 10.29
CA GLY A 69 -7.49 11.49 10.88
C GLY A 69 -6.41 11.04 9.89
N SER A 70 -6.74 10.90 8.60
CA SER A 70 -5.79 10.48 7.57
C SER A 70 -4.75 11.55 7.25
N TYR A 71 -3.54 11.13 6.87
CA TYR A 71 -2.49 12.01 6.36
C TYR A 71 -1.65 11.32 5.28
N THR A 72 -0.96 12.13 4.50
CA THR A 72 0.08 11.66 3.58
C THR A 72 1.21 12.66 3.54
N LEU A 73 2.43 12.21 3.81
CA LEU A 73 3.68 12.92 3.54
C LEU A 73 4.12 12.53 2.13
N GLU A 74 4.20 13.50 1.24
CA GLU A 74 4.59 13.32 -0.15
C GLU A 74 6.08 13.64 -0.33
N ASN A 75 6.70 13.05 -1.36
CA ASN A 75 8.08 13.34 -1.78
C ASN A 75 9.15 13.03 -0.70
N VAL A 76 8.90 12.04 0.13
CA VAL A 76 9.85 11.62 1.17
C VAL A 76 11.01 10.86 0.52
N SER A 77 12.23 11.18 0.89
CA SER A 77 13.42 10.42 0.44
C SER A 77 13.46 9.07 1.13
N PRO A 78 13.71 7.97 0.39
CA PRO A 78 13.86 6.64 0.98
C PRO A 78 15.00 6.59 2.00
N ASP A 79 14.74 5.95 3.12
CA ASP A 79 15.70 5.70 4.19
C ASP A 79 15.22 4.54 5.07
N ASP A 80 16.14 3.82 5.68
CA ASP A 80 15.85 2.69 6.57
C ASP A 80 15.38 3.15 7.96
N ASN A 81 15.47 4.45 8.27
CA ASN A 81 15.15 5.00 9.60
C ASN A 81 14.58 6.42 9.52
N ILE A 82 13.34 6.53 9.08
CA ILE A 82 12.64 7.82 9.02
C ILE A 82 11.85 8.03 10.31
N VAL A 83 12.22 9.04 11.09
CA VAL A 83 11.48 9.42 12.29
C VAL A 83 10.37 10.38 11.92
N ILE A 84 9.15 10.03 12.31
CA ILE A 84 7.95 10.83 12.11
C ILE A 84 7.52 11.38 13.47
N LYS A 85 7.31 12.69 13.54
CA LYS A 85 6.79 13.36 14.73
C LYS A 85 5.35 13.79 14.54
N PHE A 86 4.50 13.51 15.52
CA PHE A 86 3.09 13.89 15.57
C PHE A 86 2.87 14.89 16.69
N THR A 87 2.31 16.05 16.36
CA THR A 87 2.11 17.15 17.34
C THR A 87 0.73 17.77 17.19
N LYS A 88 0.01 17.88 18.32
CA LYS A 88 -1.28 18.56 18.39
C LYS A 88 -1.43 19.28 19.72
N SER A 89 -1.92 20.52 19.69
CA SER A 89 -2.18 21.27 20.94
C SER A 89 -3.14 20.53 21.85
N GLY A 90 -2.76 20.40 23.13
CA GLY A 90 -3.53 19.66 24.14
C GLY A 90 -3.27 18.15 24.17
N TYR A 91 -2.32 17.66 23.37
CA TYR A 91 -1.89 16.27 23.34
C TYR A 91 -0.38 16.18 23.53
N ALA A 92 0.08 15.10 24.16
CA ALA A 92 1.50 14.75 24.19
C ALA A 92 1.98 14.44 22.76
N SER A 93 3.22 14.83 22.43
CA SER A 93 3.81 14.52 21.13
C SER A 93 4.16 13.05 21.06
N ASN A 94 3.90 12.39 19.91
CA ASN A 94 4.34 11.02 19.68
C ASN A 94 5.33 10.91 18.52
N TYR A 95 6.03 9.81 18.43
CA TYR A 95 7.04 9.53 17.42
C TYR A 95 6.88 8.09 16.92
N GLU A 96 6.98 7.92 15.61
CA GLU A 96 7.04 6.61 14.96
C GLU A 96 8.28 6.55 14.06
N VAL A 97 8.72 5.34 13.76
CA VAL A 97 9.86 5.10 12.88
C VAL A 97 9.43 4.15 11.79
N VAL A 98 9.76 4.48 10.54
CA VAL A 98 9.46 3.63 9.38
C VAL A 98 10.67 3.49 8.48
N GLU A 99 10.77 2.34 7.83
CA GLU A 99 11.59 2.13 6.64
C GLU A 99 10.77 2.49 5.41
N LEU A 100 11.31 3.29 4.51
CA LEU A 100 10.67 3.68 3.26
C LEU A 100 11.49 3.20 2.07
N ILE A 101 10.91 2.30 1.30
CA ILE A 101 11.44 1.86 0.01
C ILE A 101 11.04 2.91 -1.05
N GLY A 102 11.95 3.19 -1.99
CA GLY A 102 11.68 4.17 -3.04
C GLY A 102 10.47 3.82 -3.88
N TRP A 103 9.68 4.83 -4.25
CA TRP A 103 8.45 4.76 -5.03
C TRP A 103 7.23 4.19 -4.29
N GLU A 104 7.41 3.67 -3.07
CA GLU A 104 6.34 3.06 -2.30
C GLU A 104 5.64 4.03 -1.33
N THR A 105 4.59 3.54 -0.70
CA THR A 105 3.93 4.21 0.41
C THR A 105 4.11 3.37 1.66
N ALA A 106 4.95 3.83 2.59
CA ALA A 106 5.05 3.23 3.91
C ALA A 106 3.83 3.61 4.74
N THR A 107 3.40 2.68 5.58
CA THR A 107 2.27 2.90 6.49
C THR A 107 2.78 3.24 7.87
N SER A 108 2.20 4.26 8.51
CA SER A 108 2.48 4.62 9.90
C SER A 108 1.23 5.16 10.56
N ASN A 109 0.70 4.41 11.51
CA ASN A 109 -0.47 4.78 12.31
C ASN A 109 -0.03 5.08 13.73
N THR A 110 -0.68 6.05 14.38
CA THR A 110 -0.35 6.39 15.77
C THR A 110 -1.57 6.87 16.53
N ALA A 111 -1.54 6.69 17.86
CA ALA A 111 -2.47 7.31 18.77
C ALA A 111 -1.82 8.49 19.50
N LEU A 112 -2.61 9.49 19.88
CA LEU A 112 -2.18 10.56 20.78
C LEU A 112 -3.05 10.58 22.01
N MET A 113 -2.44 10.78 23.18
CA MET A 113 -3.17 10.99 24.41
C MET A 113 -3.15 12.46 24.84
N GLY A 114 -4.23 12.88 25.47
CA GLY A 114 -4.34 14.23 26.02
C GLY A 114 -3.27 14.48 27.10
N ILE A 115 -2.78 15.72 27.19
CA ILE A 115 -1.85 16.11 28.25
C ILE A 115 -2.48 15.84 29.64
N GLY A 116 -1.77 15.08 30.48
CA GLY A 116 -2.23 14.71 31.82
C GLY A 116 -2.40 15.91 32.76
N GLY A 117 -1.49 16.89 32.68
CA GLY A 117 -1.61 18.11 33.47
C GLY A 117 -0.72 19.26 33.00
N VAL A 118 -1.11 20.48 33.35
CA VAL A 118 -0.39 21.72 33.01
C VAL A 118 -0.23 22.59 34.27
N ALA A 119 0.97 23.11 34.48
CA ALA A 119 1.22 24.09 35.56
C ALA A 119 2.12 25.23 35.06
N THR A 120 2.08 26.35 35.76
CA THR A 120 2.96 27.50 35.51
C THR A 120 3.63 27.95 36.80
N PHE A 121 4.94 28.18 36.74
CA PHE A 121 5.73 28.61 37.87
C PHE A 121 6.83 29.59 37.44
N ASN A 122 7.53 30.21 38.39
CA ASN A 122 8.60 31.14 38.07
C ASN A 122 9.97 30.45 38.08
N SER A 123 10.73 30.61 37.02
CA SER A 123 12.06 29.99 36.84
C SER A 123 13.12 30.39 37.87
N THR A 124 12.95 31.52 38.56
CA THR A 124 13.90 32.01 39.58
C THR A 124 13.68 31.41 40.95
N GLU A 125 12.65 30.59 41.13
CA GLU A 125 12.30 29.93 42.41
C GLU A 125 12.44 28.41 42.25
N THR A 126 12.80 27.75 43.36
CA THR A 126 12.73 26.28 43.43
C THR A 126 11.28 25.86 43.44
N SER A 127 10.89 24.95 42.60
CA SER A 127 9.48 24.54 42.42
C SER A 127 9.35 23.04 42.45
N GLN A 128 8.37 22.52 43.16
CA GLN A 128 7.92 21.14 43.09
C GLN A 128 6.52 21.13 42.44
N ILE A 129 6.40 20.41 41.34
CA ILE A 129 5.15 20.29 40.59
C ILE A 129 4.73 18.83 40.60
N THR A 130 3.48 18.59 40.97
CA THR A 130 2.87 17.25 40.87
C THR A 130 1.65 17.33 39.96
N LEU A 131 1.69 16.62 38.88
CA LEU A 131 0.64 16.50 37.84
C LEU A 131 0.61 15.06 37.36
N ASP A 132 -0.55 14.52 37.12
CA ASP A 132 -0.76 13.18 36.60
C ASP A 132 0.05 12.11 37.38
N ASP A 133 0.03 12.22 38.71
CA ASP A 133 0.78 11.43 39.68
C ASP A 133 2.32 11.49 39.56
N VAL A 134 2.85 12.26 38.59
CA VAL A 134 4.28 12.53 38.42
C VAL A 134 4.68 13.76 39.23
N THR A 135 5.79 13.67 39.97
CA THR A 135 6.37 14.80 40.68
C THR A 135 7.72 15.19 40.07
N VAL A 136 7.88 16.48 39.79
CA VAL A 136 9.14 17.05 39.25
C VAL A 136 9.61 18.18 40.17
N ASP A 137 10.86 18.07 40.66
CA ASP A 137 11.54 19.09 41.44
C ASP A 137 12.50 19.90 40.57
N PHE A 138 12.22 21.17 40.37
CA PHE A 138 13.05 22.11 39.62
C PHE A 138 13.92 22.98 40.54
N GLN A 139 15.18 23.13 40.17
CA GLN A 139 16.07 24.07 40.85
C GLN A 139 15.85 25.50 40.33
N ALA A 140 16.03 26.49 41.20
CA ALA A 140 15.96 27.89 40.79
C ALA A 140 17.01 28.24 39.74
N ASN A 141 16.64 28.94 38.69
CA ASN A 141 17.51 29.37 37.59
C ASN A 141 18.16 28.22 36.79
N SER A 142 17.54 27.04 36.73
CA SER A 142 18.04 25.88 35.98
C SER A 142 17.61 25.87 34.53
N PHE A 143 16.76 26.80 34.08
CA PHE A 143 16.16 26.75 32.75
C PHE A 143 17.00 27.42 31.68
N ILE A 144 17.05 26.80 30.51
CA ILE A 144 17.69 27.31 29.30
C ILE A 144 16.72 27.19 28.11
N ASP A 145 16.89 28.07 27.14
CA ASP A 145 16.24 27.95 25.82
C ASP A 145 16.79 26.73 25.09
N GLY A 146 15.92 25.83 24.66
CA GLY A 146 16.32 24.54 24.09
C GLY A 146 17.00 24.64 22.72
N VAL A 147 16.88 25.76 22.02
CA VAL A 147 17.50 25.99 20.72
C VAL A 147 18.81 26.74 20.84
N SER A 148 18.83 27.83 21.61
CA SER A 148 20.01 28.69 21.73
C SER A 148 20.94 28.32 22.87
N GLY A 149 20.48 27.53 23.85
CA GLY A 149 21.20 27.19 25.07
C GLY A 149 21.39 28.34 26.06
N ASN A 150 20.75 29.50 25.81
CA ASN A 150 20.88 30.65 26.68
C ASN A 150 20.01 30.49 27.95
N PRO A 151 20.48 31.00 29.11
CA PRO A 151 19.68 30.99 30.33
C PRO A 151 18.32 31.69 30.14
N TYR A 152 17.26 31.04 30.59
CA TYR A 152 15.91 31.58 30.54
C TYR A 152 15.49 32.10 31.92
N THR A 153 14.82 33.24 31.94
CA THR A 153 14.20 33.81 33.15
C THR A 153 12.80 34.30 32.82
N GLY A 154 11.82 33.86 33.61
CA GLY A 154 10.40 34.17 33.37
C GLY A 154 9.49 33.10 33.94
N ASN A 155 8.25 33.13 33.53
CA ASN A 155 7.32 32.05 33.85
C ASN A 155 7.58 30.87 32.90
N VAL A 156 7.64 29.68 33.47
CA VAL A 156 7.74 28.40 32.79
C VAL A 156 6.39 27.71 32.86
N MET A 157 5.87 27.28 31.72
CA MET A 157 4.74 26.38 31.65
C MET A 157 5.29 24.96 31.46
N VAL A 158 4.84 24.02 32.28
CA VAL A 158 5.17 22.61 32.18
C VAL A 158 3.91 21.82 31.86
N GLU A 159 4.05 20.94 30.88
CA GLU A 159 3.06 19.92 30.51
C GLU A 159 3.64 18.56 30.91
N ILE A 160 2.86 17.74 31.60
CA ILE A 160 3.25 16.41 32.07
C ILE A 160 2.19 15.41 31.67
N THR A 161 2.61 14.28 31.14
CA THR A 161 1.73 13.17 30.76
C THR A 161 2.38 11.87 31.20
N HIS A 162 1.76 11.15 32.12
CA HIS A 162 2.17 9.81 32.54
C HIS A 162 1.56 8.75 31.60
N VAL A 163 2.27 7.65 31.39
CA VAL A 163 1.80 6.48 30.63
C VAL A 163 1.96 5.22 31.47
N ASP A 164 0.85 4.54 31.73
CA ASP A 164 0.86 3.20 32.29
C ASP A 164 1.02 2.17 31.15
N PRO A 165 2.18 1.51 30.99
CA PRO A 165 2.44 0.61 29.88
C PRO A 165 1.63 -0.70 29.93
N THR A 166 0.83 -0.92 30.99
CA THR A 166 -0.08 -2.07 31.08
C THR A 166 -1.47 -1.80 30.51
N THR A 167 -1.69 -0.60 29.98
CA THR A 167 -2.95 -0.15 29.39
C THR A 167 -2.74 0.26 27.92
N ASP A 168 -3.84 0.64 27.26
CA ASP A 168 -3.81 1.17 25.88
C ASP A 168 -3.06 2.52 25.76
N GLU A 169 -2.65 3.13 26.89
CA GLU A 169 -1.85 4.37 26.90
C GLU A 169 -0.48 4.17 26.22
N LEU A 170 0.06 2.95 26.24
CA LEU A 170 1.28 2.60 25.54
C LEU A 170 1.20 2.89 24.03
N ASP A 171 0.02 2.81 23.44
CA ASP A 171 -0.18 3.10 22.01
C ASP A 171 -0.02 4.59 21.67
N ALA A 172 -0.04 5.47 22.67
CA ALA A 172 0.14 6.92 22.50
C ALA A 172 1.52 7.42 22.94
N ALA A 173 2.47 6.52 23.16
CA ALA A 173 3.87 6.80 23.45
C ALA A 173 4.75 6.28 22.30
N PRO A 174 6.05 6.66 22.22
CA PRO A 174 6.97 6.04 21.27
C PRO A 174 7.02 4.52 21.47
N ARG A 175 6.23 3.77 20.67
CA ARG A 175 5.89 2.36 20.90
C ARG A 175 6.99 1.38 20.61
N ASP A 176 7.87 1.70 19.65
CA ASP A 176 9.01 0.82 19.40
C ASP A 176 9.98 0.95 20.58
N LEU A 177 9.94 -0.04 21.47
CA LEU A 177 10.77 -0.10 22.66
C LEU A 177 12.17 -0.64 22.35
N SER A 178 12.63 -0.51 21.11
CA SER A 178 14.03 -0.75 20.73
C SER A 178 14.94 0.29 21.37
N ALA A 179 16.06 -0.15 21.92
CA ALA A 179 16.93 0.68 22.70
C ALA A 179 18.42 0.42 22.45
N ILE A 180 19.24 1.42 22.76
CA ILE A 180 20.71 1.29 22.81
C ILE A 180 21.19 1.63 24.21
N GLY A 181 21.69 0.61 24.89
CA GLY A 181 22.31 0.73 26.19
C GLY A 181 23.81 0.55 26.18
N SER A 182 24.42 0.59 27.36
CA SER A 182 25.87 0.39 27.58
C SER A 182 26.38 -0.96 27.09
N ASP A 183 25.52 -1.98 27.06
CA ASP A 183 25.84 -3.34 26.63
C ASP A 183 25.44 -3.63 25.15
N GLY A 184 24.97 -2.62 24.42
CA GLY A 184 24.56 -2.71 23.02
C GLY A 184 23.05 -2.54 22.79
N SER A 185 22.55 -3.04 21.66
CA SER A 185 21.12 -2.98 21.34
C SER A 185 20.30 -3.90 22.24
N SER A 186 19.13 -3.44 22.65
CA SER A 186 18.24 -4.11 23.58
C SER A 186 16.79 -3.84 23.18
N GLN A 187 15.87 -4.64 23.71
CA GLN A 187 14.44 -4.33 23.75
C GLN A 187 14.06 -4.04 25.21
N LEU A 188 13.09 -3.14 25.41
CA LEU A 188 12.73 -2.71 26.74
C LEU A 188 11.41 -3.36 27.19
N VAL A 189 11.36 -3.66 28.49
CA VAL A 189 10.13 -3.92 29.23
C VAL A 189 9.85 -2.69 30.08
N SER A 190 8.74 -2.03 29.81
CA SER A 190 8.40 -0.77 30.48
C SER A 190 7.63 -0.98 31.78
N TYR A 191 8.00 -0.20 32.80
CA TYR A 191 7.31 -0.12 34.08
C TYR A 191 6.52 1.19 34.24
N GLY A 192 6.81 2.21 33.43
CA GLY A 192 6.13 3.50 33.41
C GLY A 192 6.94 4.54 32.65
N MET A 193 6.22 5.35 31.87
CA MET A 193 6.80 6.41 31.03
C MET A 193 6.22 7.78 31.40
N VAL A 194 6.94 8.83 31.01
CA VAL A 194 6.47 10.20 31.14
C VAL A 194 6.95 11.07 29.99
N ASP A 195 6.06 11.85 29.40
CA ASP A 195 6.42 13.02 28.58
C ASP A 195 6.40 14.27 29.44
N ILE A 196 7.47 15.05 29.38
CA ILE A 196 7.56 16.35 30.06
C ILE A 196 8.04 17.38 29.05
N THR A 197 7.20 18.35 28.78
CA THR A 197 7.50 19.46 27.87
C THR A 197 7.43 20.80 28.60
N LEU A 198 8.43 21.65 28.38
CA LEU A 198 8.56 22.96 29.00
C LEU A 198 8.46 24.07 27.96
N TYR A 199 7.71 25.12 28.28
CA TYR A 199 7.57 26.30 27.44
C TYR A 199 7.83 27.59 28.25
N GLY A 200 8.48 28.54 27.60
CA GLY A 200 8.51 29.93 28.04
C GLY A 200 7.19 30.66 27.75
N ILE A 201 7.06 31.90 28.23
CA ILE A 201 5.81 32.67 28.08
C ILE A 201 5.50 33.06 26.64
N ASP A 202 6.52 33.15 25.80
CA ASP A 202 6.39 33.50 24.37
C ASP A 202 6.38 32.24 23.46
N GLY A 203 6.30 31.03 24.08
CA GLY A 203 6.21 29.74 23.40
C GLY A 203 7.57 29.13 23.03
N GLU A 204 8.66 29.64 23.61
CA GLU A 204 9.99 29.02 23.45
C GLU A 204 9.98 27.63 24.08
N VAL A 205 10.53 26.64 23.40
CA VAL A 205 10.79 25.31 23.99
C VAL A 205 11.97 25.41 24.93
N LEU A 206 11.75 25.07 26.19
CA LEU A 206 12.75 25.14 27.24
C LEU A 206 13.23 23.75 27.63
N THR A 207 14.44 23.69 28.20
CA THR A 207 14.96 22.52 28.91
C THR A 207 15.70 23.00 30.17
N VAL A 208 16.23 22.05 30.96
CA VAL A 208 17.09 22.41 32.09
C VAL A 208 18.57 22.42 31.69
N ASN A 209 19.36 23.21 32.41
CA ASN A 209 20.82 23.14 32.32
C ASN A 209 21.28 21.76 32.84
N PRO A 210 22.02 20.97 32.07
CA PRO A 210 22.48 19.63 32.46
C PRO A 210 23.30 19.62 33.79
N ASP A 211 23.94 20.72 34.14
CA ASP A 211 24.66 20.86 35.43
C ASP A 211 23.70 21.11 36.60
N MET A 212 22.41 21.32 36.35
CA MET A 212 21.33 21.57 37.29
C MET A 212 20.10 20.73 36.95
N PRO A 213 20.22 19.39 36.96
CA PRO A 213 19.15 18.50 36.51
C PRO A 213 17.90 18.67 37.39
N ALA A 214 16.75 18.31 36.81
CA ALA A 214 15.52 18.15 37.58
C ALA A 214 15.49 16.77 38.24
N ASN A 215 14.83 16.65 39.39
CA ASN A 215 14.58 15.36 40.00
C ASN A 215 13.14 14.93 39.70
N ILE A 216 12.97 13.76 39.08
CA ILE A 216 11.67 13.25 38.63
C ILE A 216 11.31 12.00 39.43
N LYS A 217 10.06 11.93 39.87
CA LYS A 217 9.43 10.77 40.51
C LYS A 217 8.21 10.39 39.67
N ILE A 218 8.24 9.22 39.01
CA ILE A 218 7.12 8.68 38.24
C ILE A 218 6.52 7.45 38.91
N PRO A 219 5.19 7.27 38.90
CA PRO A 219 4.58 6.03 39.30
C PRO A 219 4.98 4.90 38.33
N ILE A 220 5.13 3.70 38.87
CA ILE A 220 5.47 2.52 38.08
C ILE A 220 4.57 1.35 38.48
N THR A 221 4.42 0.41 37.55
CA THR A 221 3.61 -0.78 37.75
C THR A 221 4.43 -2.05 37.50
N ASN A 222 4.15 -3.08 38.26
CA ASN A 222 4.65 -4.43 37.97
C ASN A 222 3.64 -5.23 37.12
N GLY A 223 2.43 -4.72 36.97
CA GLY A 223 1.38 -5.23 36.10
C GLY A 223 1.34 -6.74 35.95
N SER A 224 1.35 -7.20 34.72
CA SER A 224 1.34 -8.62 34.33
C SER A 224 2.74 -9.23 34.16
N LEU A 225 3.81 -8.53 34.54
CA LEU A 225 5.18 -9.04 34.44
C LEU A 225 5.37 -10.34 35.25
N ASN A 226 6.24 -11.21 34.74
CA ASN A 226 6.63 -12.42 35.45
C ASN A 226 7.56 -12.09 36.65
N GLU A 227 7.84 -13.10 37.50
CA GLU A 227 8.64 -12.91 38.72
C GLU A 227 10.05 -12.37 38.46
N ASP A 228 10.62 -12.58 37.27
CA ASP A 228 11.97 -12.16 36.90
C ASP A 228 12.06 -10.64 36.64
N TYR A 229 10.94 -9.99 36.37
CA TYR A 229 10.82 -8.56 36.07
C TYR A 229 10.11 -7.75 37.19
N GLN A 230 9.81 -8.33 38.32
CA GLN A 230 9.19 -7.64 39.44
C GLN A 230 10.19 -6.77 40.20
N LEU A 231 9.84 -5.51 40.45
CA LEU A 231 10.65 -4.54 41.18
C LEU A 231 10.23 -4.43 42.66
N SER A 232 11.19 -4.06 43.48
CA SER A 232 11.02 -3.83 44.92
C SER A 232 11.67 -2.52 45.36
N VAL A 233 11.19 -1.95 46.45
CA VAL A 233 11.76 -0.73 47.06
C VAL A 233 13.25 -0.93 47.36
N GLY A 234 14.10 -0.05 46.82
CA GLY A 234 15.55 -0.07 46.94
C GLY A 234 16.28 -0.66 45.73
N ASP A 235 15.55 -1.26 44.80
CA ASP A 235 16.13 -1.68 43.54
C ASP A 235 16.56 -0.47 42.72
N THR A 236 17.49 -0.69 41.80
CA THR A 236 17.96 0.33 40.85
C THR A 236 17.67 -0.12 39.42
N GLN A 237 17.22 0.81 38.59
CA GLN A 237 16.93 0.58 37.18
C GLN A 237 17.59 1.64 36.31
N SER A 238 17.88 1.29 35.06
CA SER A 238 18.34 2.26 34.07
C SER A 238 17.23 3.25 33.72
N THR A 239 17.62 4.50 33.50
CA THR A 239 16.75 5.53 32.91
C THR A 239 16.96 5.54 31.40
N TRP A 240 15.90 5.63 30.68
CA TRP A 240 15.91 5.68 29.22
C TRP A 240 15.22 6.96 28.74
N SER A 241 15.86 7.67 27.81
CA SER A 241 15.25 8.81 27.13
C SER A 241 15.03 8.48 25.67
N PHE A 242 13.94 8.97 25.07
CA PHE A 242 13.74 8.83 23.61
C PHE A 242 14.56 9.89 22.87
N SER A 243 15.35 9.46 21.89
CA SER A 243 16.10 10.34 20.98
C SER A 243 15.32 10.57 19.70
N PRO A 244 14.69 11.74 19.50
CA PRO A 244 13.92 12.05 18.29
C PRO A 244 14.78 12.03 17.01
N GLU A 245 16.08 12.32 17.10
CA GLU A 245 16.98 12.31 15.94
C GLU A 245 17.32 10.89 15.47
N ARG A 246 17.19 9.90 16.36
CA ARG A 246 17.56 8.50 16.10
C ARG A 246 16.35 7.57 16.05
N GLY A 247 15.19 8.03 16.55
CA GLY A 247 13.97 7.23 16.66
C GLY A 247 14.13 6.03 17.62
N ILE A 248 14.95 6.14 18.67
CA ILE A 248 15.29 5.02 19.53
C ILE A 248 15.46 5.47 20.99
N TRP A 249 15.19 4.58 21.92
CA TRP A 249 15.47 4.80 23.34
C TRP A 249 16.97 4.67 23.64
N VAL A 250 17.50 5.56 24.48
CA VAL A 250 18.92 5.64 24.84
C VAL A 250 19.07 5.55 26.35
N GLU A 251 19.95 4.67 26.82
CA GLU A 251 20.29 4.58 28.23
C GLU A 251 21.07 5.81 28.69
N GLU A 252 20.59 6.48 29.75
CA GLU A 252 21.18 7.73 30.25
C GLU A 252 21.91 7.53 31.58
N SER A 253 21.22 7.04 32.58
CA SER A 253 21.70 6.95 33.95
C SER A 253 20.98 5.82 34.72
N VAL A 254 21.03 5.87 36.02
CA VAL A 254 20.35 4.92 36.90
C VAL A 254 19.51 5.67 37.91
N GLY A 255 18.25 5.24 38.06
CA GLY A 255 17.35 5.70 39.10
C GLY A 255 17.11 4.65 40.19
N THR A 256 16.32 4.99 41.17
CA THR A 256 16.03 4.13 42.34
C THR A 256 14.52 3.94 42.49
N ILE A 257 14.11 2.71 42.80
CA ILE A 257 12.73 2.37 43.13
C ILE A 257 12.45 2.79 44.57
N THR A 258 11.48 3.64 44.73
CA THR A 258 10.96 4.10 46.03
C THR A 258 9.51 3.65 46.21
N GLY A 259 8.97 3.69 47.40
CA GLY A 259 7.58 3.30 47.64
C GLY A 259 6.99 4.04 48.84
N ASP A 260 5.68 4.26 48.79
CA ASP A 260 4.86 4.82 49.84
C ASP A 260 3.48 4.14 49.91
N GLU A 261 2.48 4.79 50.54
CA GLU A 261 1.11 4.23 50.67
C GLU A 261 0.38 4.14 49.31
N ASP A 262 0.83 4.91 48.32
CA ASP A 262 0.21 4.99 46.97
C ASP A 262 0.83 4.00 45.99
N GLY A 263 2.00 3.39 46.29
CA GLY A 263 2.60 2.38 45.42
C GLY A 263 4.11 2.46 45.24
N LEU A 264 4.60 1.98 44.12
CA LEU A 264 5.99 2.06 43.73
C LEU A 264 6.21 3.26 42.79
N PHE A 265 7.39 3.86 42.93
CA PHE A 265 7.81 5.01 42.12
C PHE A 265 9.26 4.85 41.70
N PHE A 266 9.57 5.33 40.51
CA PHE A 266 10.95 5.45 40.02
C PHE A 266 11.41 6.89 40.17
N THR A 267 12.56 7.11 40.85
CA THR A 267 13.12 8.43 41.11
C THR A 267 14.50 8.56 40.48
N PHE A 268 14.72 9.60 39.67
CA PHE A 268 15.95 9.84 38.96
C PHE A 268 16.21 11.33 38.69
N GLU A 269 17.44 11.67 38.28
CA GLU A 269 17.84 12.99 37.82
C GLU A 269 17.80 13.07 36.29
N ALA A 270 17.06 14.06 35.75
CA ALA A 270 16.92 14.32 34.32
C ALA A 270 17.71 15.57 33.91
N PRO A 271 18.77 15.44 33.07
CA PRO A 271 19.57 16.56 32.61
C PRO A 271 18.96 17.33 31.43
N HIS A 272 17.90 16.83 30.85
CA HIS A 272 17.08 17.44 29.78
C HIS A 272 15.65 16.93 29.86
N PHE A 273 14.75 17.43 28.97
CA PHE A 273 13.39 16.95 28.85
C PHE A 273 13.11 16.38 27.48
N SER A 274 12.51 15.21 27.47
CA SER A 274 11.95 14.44 26.38
C SER A 274 11.01 13.39 26.98
N TRP A 275 10.65 12.35 26.26
CA TRP A 275 10.10 11.13 26.83
C TRP A 275 11.14 10.46 27.73
N TRP A 276 10.73 10.06 28.92
CA TRP A 276 11.52 9.29 29.86
C TRP A 276 10.85 7.99 30.23
N ASN A 277 11.63 6.94 30.42
CA ASN A 277 11.11 5.61 30.68
C ASN A 277 11.94 4.93 31.81
N CYS A 278 11.24 4.17 32.66
CA CYS A 278 11.82 3.25 33.64
C CYS A 278 11.71 1.83 33.08
N ASP A 279 12.80 1.27 32.58
CA ASP A 279 12.74 0.01 31.86
C ASP A 279 13.84 -0.96 32.25
N GLN A 280 13.51 -2.24 32.08
CA GLN A 280 14.48 -3.33 32.06
C GLN A 280 14.81 -3.70 30.63
N GLY A 281 16.05 -3.50 30.22
CA GLY A 281 16.54 -4.04 28.97
C GLY A 281 16.64 -5.58 29.00
N PHE A 282 16.25 -6.23 27.90
CA PHE A 282 16.41 -7.67 27.72
C PHE A 282 16.91 -8.00 26.32
N VAL A 283 17.50 -9.19 26.15
CA VAL A 283 17.87 -9.70 24.83
C VAL A 283 16.62 -10.29 24.18
N PRO A 284 16.11 -9.69 23.11
CA PRO A 284 14.89 -10.17 22.50
C PRO A 284 15.10 -11.52 21.79
N SER A 285 14.06 -12.34 21.76
CA SER A 285 13.82 -13.33 20.72
C SER A 285 13.17 -12.63 19.51
N CYS A 286 12.82 -13.39 18.49
CA CYS A 286 12.14 -12.83 17.33
C CYS A 286 10.95 -13.68 16.88
N ALA A 287 9.98 -13.00 16.26
CA ALA A 287 8.91 -13.60 15.49
C ALA A 287 9.01 -13.15 14.04
N SER A 288 8.75 -14.04 13.10
CA SER A 288 8.80 -13.72 11.67
C SER A 288 7.56 -14.23 10.94
N GLY A 289 7.09 -13.47 9.99
CA GLY A 289 5.92 -13.83 9.20
C GLY A 289 5.88 -13.05 7.89
N ARG A 290 4.76 -13.15 7.19
CA ARG A 290 4.53 -12.49 5.93
C ARG A 290 3.17 -11.82 5.90
N VAL A 291 3.10 -10.64 5.30
CA VAL A 291 1.85 -9.93 5.03
C VAL A 291 1.52 -10.06 3.55
N ILE A 292 0.29 -10.49 3.27
CA ILE A 292 -0.24 -10.66 1.91
C ILE A 292 -1.57 -9.92 1.76
N ASP A 293 -1.88 -9.49 0.54
CA ASP A 293 -3.16 -8.87 0.21
C ASP A 293 -4.25 -9.92 -0.07
N PHE A 294 -5.44 -9.44 -0.45
CA PHE A 294 -6.60 -10.30 -0.74
C PHE A 294 -6.34 -11.35 -1.84
N VAL A 295 -5.51 -11.03 -2.82
CA VAL A 295 -5.18 -11.94 -3.94
C VAL A 295 -3.90 -12.75 -3.72
N GLY A 296 -3.26 -12.62 -2.55
CA GLY A 296 -2.09 -13.39 -2.14
C GLY A 296 -0.74 -12.77 -2.52
N PHE A 297 -0.72 -11.53 -3.01
CA PHE A 297 0.53 -10.81 -3.28
C PHE A 297 1.14 -10.23 -2.01
N PRO A 298 2.49 -10.14 -1.94
CA PRO A 298 3.17 -9.54 -0.81
C PRO A 298 2.75 -8.08 -0.62
N VAL A 299 2.48 -7.69 0.62
CA VAL A 299 2.26 -6.28 0.98
C VAL A 299 3.58 -5.73 1.48
N ARG A 300 4.24 -4.92 0.65
CA ARG A 300 5.48 -4.20 0.96
C ARG A 300 5.17 -2.97 1.80
N SER A 301 6.13 -2.52 2.58
CA SER A 301 6.04 -1.29 3.37
C SER A 301 4.78 -1.21 4.25
N ALA A 302 4.23 -2.37 4.64
CA ALA A 302 3.17 -2.46 5.62
C ALA A 302 3.76 -2.32 7.03
N GLU A 303 3.07 -1.60 7.89
CA GLU A 303 3.39 -1.57 9.31
C GLU A 303 2.94 -2.88 9.98
N VAL A 304 3.81 -3.48 10.79
CA VAL A 304 3.47 -4.65 11.61
C VAL A 304 3.81 -4.35 13.06
N THR A 305 2.80 -4.29 13.90
CA THR A 305 2.93 -4.14 15.35
C THR A 305 2.84 -5.51 16.03
N CYS A 306 3.87 -5.85 16.77
CA CYS A 306 4.00 -7.08 17.56
C CYS A 306 3.88 -6.72 19.04
N ALA A 307 2.66 -6.75 19.58
CA ALA A 307 2.34 -6.28 20.92
C ALA A 307 2.29 -7.44 21.91
N GLY A 308 3.20 -7.45 22.87
CA GLY A 308 3.24 -8.35 24.03
C GLY A 308 2.62 -7.73 25.29
N GLY A 309 3.02 -8.21 26.47
CA GLY A 309 2.50 -7.74 27.76
C GLY A 309 2.85 -6.28 28.06
N GLN A 310 4.15 -5.96 28.14
CA GLN A 310 4.67 -4.62 28.42
C GLN A 310 5.83 -4.25 27.47
N THR A 311 5.91 -4.91 26.33
CA THR A 311 6.86 -4.63 25.28
C THR A 311 6.18 -4.69 23.93
N THR A 312 6.52 -3.76 23.05
CA THR A 312 5.99 -3.68 21.69
C THR A 312 7.14 -3.44 20.73
N SER A 313 7.07 -4.08 19.56
CA SER A 313 7.97 -3.84 18.44
C SER A 313 7.13 -3.52 17.21
N THR A 314 7.45 -2.43 16.54
CA THR A 314 6.82 -2.03 15.28
C THR A 314 7.86 -2.07 14.18
N VAL A 315 7.57 -2.76 13.09
CA VAL A 315 8.48 -2.97 11.96
C VAL A 315 7.73 -2.78 10.65
N THR A 316 8.50 -2.57 9.57
CA THR A 316 7.98 -2.47 8.21
C THR A 316 8.28 -3.77 7.45
N THR A 317 7.37 -4.20 6.58
CA THR A 317 7.59 -5.38 5.71
C THR A 317 8.52 -5.04 4.56
N ASP A 318 9.37 -6.01 4.19
CA ASP A 318 10.30 -5.93 3.07
C ASP A 318 9.61 -6.10 1.69
N GLU A 319 10.42 -6.15 0.61
CA GLU A 319 9.95 -6.30 -0.77
C GLU A 319 9.14 -7.58 -1.03
N ASP A 320 9.34 -8.63 -0.25
CA ASP A 320 8.62 -9.90 -0.33
C ASP A 320 7.48 -10.00 0.68
N GLY A 321 7.18 -8.91 1.40
CA GLY A 321 6.15 -8.82 2.43
C GLY A 321 6.54 -9.47 3.76
N TYR A 322 7.81 -9.87 3.96
CA TYR A 322 8.27 -10.47 5.21
C TYR A 322 8.57 -9.40 6.26
N TYR A 323 8.36 -9.77 7.50
CA TYR A 323 8.73 -8.99 8.67
C TYR A 323 9.42 -9.86 9.72
N VAL A 324 10.25 -9.21 10.51
CA VAL A 324 10.88 -9.80 11.71
C VAL A 324 10.76 -8.79 12.84
N CYS A 325 10.05 -9.12 13.89
CA CYS A 325 9.91 -8.26 15.05
C CYS A 325 10.55 -8.88 16.31
N SER A 326 10.98 -8.00 17.20
CA SER A 326 11.51 -8.36 18.51
C SER A 326 10.38 -8.75 19.46
N VAL A 327 10.51 -9.87 20.18
CA VAL A 327 9.51 -10.36 21.11
C VAL A 327 10.16 -10.93 22.37
N MET A 328 9.41 -11.02 23.46
CA MET A 328 9.86 -11.64 24.71
C MET A 328 9.47 -13.11 24.73
N VAL A 329 10.43 -13.99 25.06
CA VAL A 329 10.17 -15.42 25.31
C VAL A 329 9.26 -15.58 26.51
N GLY A 330 8.29 -16.47 26.39
CA GLY A 330 7.31 -16.75 27.46
C GLY A 330 6.11 -15.80 27.47
N ASP A 331 6.05 -14.85 26.55
CA ASP A 331 4.92 -13.91 26.42
C ASP A 331 3.92 -14.36 25.35
N TYR A 332 2.71 -13.79 25.41
CA TYR A 332 1.68 -13.89 24.38
C TYR A 332 1.68 -12.61 23.56
N VAL A 333 2.03 -12.72 22.27
CA VAL A 333 2.18 -11.59 21.37
C VAL A 333 1.07 -11.59 20.32
N SER A 334 0.38 -10.48 20.14
CA SER A 334 -0.55 -10.23 19.04
C SER A 334 0.17 -9.51 17.90
N PHE A 335 -0.25 -9.80 16.67
CA PHE A 335 0.36 -9.26 15.45
C PHE A 335 -0.70 -8.50 14.66
N THR A 336 -0.50 -7.20 14.50
CA THR A 336 -1.39 -6.35 13.68
C THR A 336 -0.60 -5.83 12.50
N ALA A 337 -1.03 -6.21 11.29
CA ALA A 337 -0.49 -5.66 10.06
C ALA A 337 -1.44 -4.62 9.49
N SER A 338 -0.91 -3.46 9.09
CA SER A 338 -1.65 -2.34 8.52
C SER A 338 -1.02 -1.88 7.20
N THR A 339 -1.86 -1.47 6.25
CA THR A 339 -1.40 -0.86 4.99
C THR A 339 -2.31 0.29 4.58
N PHE A 340 -1.72 1.40 4.14
CA PHE A 340 -2.42 2.59 3.71
C PHE A 340 -2.64 2.57 2.19
N VAL A 341 -3.88 2.34 1.76
CA VAL A 341 -4.23 2.21 0.34
C VAL A 341 -5.52 2.98 0.04
N GLY A 342 -5.51 3.79 -1.01
CA GLY A 342 -6.68 4.57 -1.43
C GLY A 342 -7.16 5.58 -0.37
N GLY A 343 -6.23 6.15 0.41
CA GLY A 343 -6.53 7.09 1.47
C GLY A 343 -7.18 6.46 2.71
N ARG A 344 -7.05 5.15 2.90
CA ARG A 344 -7.62 4.39 4.03
C ARG A 344 -6.62 3.44 4.62
N ASP A 345 -6.77 3.19 5.92
CA ASP A 345 -6.08 2.11 6.62
C ASP A 345 -6.82 0.78 6.44
N TRP A 346 -6.05 -0.23 6.06
CA TRP A 346 -6.50 -1.61 5.95
C TRP A 346 -5.66 -2.45 6.87
N HIS A 347 -6.24 -3.04 7.89
CA HIS A 347 -5.50 -3.79 8.87
C HIS A 347 -6.09 -5.16 9.17
N LYS A 348 -5.26 -6.02 9.71
CA LYS A 348 -5.63 -7.35 10.18
C LYS A 348 -4.83 -7.71 11.41
N THR A 349 -5.54 -8.09 12.47
CA THR A 349 -4.91 -8.59 13.68
C THR A 349 -4.97 -10.11 13.73
N LYS A 350 -3.82 -10.71 13.97
CA LYS A 350 -3.70 -12.12 14.35
C LYS A 350 -3.69 -12.18 15.87
N GLY A 351 -4.53 -13.03 16.41
CA GLY A 351 -4.66 -13.22 17.87
C GLY A 351 -3.34 -13.64 18.52
N ALA A 352 -3.26 -13.48 19.82
CA ALA A 352 -2.06 -13.72 20.59
C ALA A 352 -1.51 -15.13 20.41
N ILE A 353 -0.22 -15.24 20.09
CA ILE A 353 0.56 -16.46 19.91
C ILE A 353 1.58 -16.51 21.04
N PHE A 354 1.77 -17.67 21.66
CA PHE A 354 2.76 -17.86 22.70
C PHE A 354 4.16 -17.97 22.09
N MET A 355 5.12 -17.18 22.60
CA MET A 355 6.50 -17.15 22.14
C MET A 355 7.34 -18.13 22.94
N ASP A 356 7.68 -19.29 22.36
CA ASP A 356 8.49 -20.31 23.03
C ASP A 356 9.91 -20.47 22.44
N SER A 357 10.20 -19.81 21.33
CA SER A 357 11.47 -19.84 20.64
C SER A 357 12.46 -18.83 21.22
N GLU A 358 13.69 -19.26 21.52
CA GLU A 358 14.80 -18.40 21.94
C GLU A 358 15.63 -17.90 20.73
N GLY A 359 15.09 -17.96 19.52
CA GLY A 359 15.78 -17.59 18.29
C GLY A 359 16.10 -16.09 18.25
N SER A 360 17.30 -15.77 17.79
CA SER A 360 17.77 -14.39 17.60
C SER A 360 18.19 -14.07 16.16
N SER A 361 17.89 -14.97 15.23
CA SER A 361 18.12 -14.78 13.79
C SER A 361 16.86 -15.12 13.01
N ALA A 362 16.68 -14.50 11.85
CA ALA A 362 15.48 -14.70 11.01
C ALA A 362 15.18 -16.19 10.69
N ALA A 363 16.21 -17.05 10.68
CA ALA A 363 16.06 -18.49 10.46
C ALA A 363 15.55 -19.25 11.70
N ASP A 364 15.66 -18.67 12.88
CA ASP A 364 15.35 -19.30 14.17
C ASP A 364 14.20 -18.59 14.89
N CYS A 365 13.60 -17.56 14.28
CA CYS A 365 12.43 -16.85 14.83
C CYS A 365 11.21 -17.76 14.95
N GLU A 366 10.33 -17.46 15.89
CA GLU A 366 9.00 -18.09 15.96
C GLU A 366 8.23 -17.81 14.66
N PRO A 367 7.82 -18.85 13.91
CA PRO A 367 7.15 -18.65 12.64
C PRO A 367 5.68 -18.26 12.83
N ILE A 368 5.30 -17.11 12.32
CA ILE A 368 3.92 -16.63 12.34
C ILE A 368 3.26 -16.94 10.99
N PRO A 369 2.07 -17.58 10.98
CA PRO A 369 1.33 -17.77 9.74
C PRO A 369 1.03 -16.44 9.05
N ASP A 370 0.99 -16.45 7.72
CA ASP A 370 0.73 -15.26 6.90
C ASP A 370 -0.47 -14.44 7.42
N ILE A 371 -0.30 -13.13 7.44
CA ILE A 371 -1.36 -12.17 7.76
C ILE A 371 -1.93 -11.68 6.44
N GLN A 372 -3.14 -12.15 6.10
CA GLN A 372 -3.83 -11.70 4.90
C GLN A 372 -4.72 -10.51 5.24
N ILE A 373 -4.39 -9.34 4.67
CA ILE A 373 -5.22 -8.14 4.78
C ILE A 373 -6.26 -8.17 3.66
N ASP A 374 -7.52 -7.87 4.02
CA ASP A 374 -8.64 -7.82 3.08
C ASP A 374 -8.61 -6.50 2.25
N VAL A 375 -7.54 -6.29 1.49
CA VAL A 375 -7.27 -5.09 0.68
C VAL A 375 -7.02 -5.46 -0.78
N CYS A 376 -7.60 -4.70 -1.71
CA CYS A 376 -7.32 -4.82 -3.14
C CYS A 376 -6.22 -3.85 -3.56
N ARG A 377 -5.07 -4.39 -3.99
CA ARG A 377 -3.89 -3.62 -4.41
C ARG A 377 -3.63 -3.66 -5.91
N ILE A 378 -4.58 -4.16 -6.70
CA ILE A 378 -4.43 -4.22 -8.17
C ILE A 378 -4.25 -2.81 -8.71
N ALA A 379 -3.12 -2.59 -9.40
CA ALA A 379 -2.67 -1.28 -9.85
C ALA A 379 -2.78 -1.08 -11.37
N GLY A 380 -3.25 -2.06 -12.11
CA GLY A 380 -3.34 -1.90 -13.56
C GLY A 380 -3.81 -3.13 -14.29
N THR A 381 -3.93 -2.97 -15.61
CA THR A 381 -4.20 -4.06 -16.56
C THR A 381 -3.32 -3.91 -17.79
N VAL A 382 -2.85 -5.05 -18.29
CA VAL A 382 -2.17 -5.19 -19.58
C VAL A 382 -3.01 -6.12 -20.44
N ASN A 383 -3.46 -5.63 -21.59
CA ASN A 383 -4.27 -6.41 -22.53
C ASN A 383 -3.44 -6.74 -23.76
N VAL A 384 -3.46 -8.00 -24.15
CA VAL A 384 -2.85 -8.51 -25.35
C VAL A 384 -3.91 -9.17 -26.20
N GLU A 385 -4.05 -8.71 -27.43
CA GLU A 385 -4.98 -9.25 -28.43
C GLU A 385 -4.18 -9.95 -29.51
N ASN A 386 -4.45 -11.23 -29.71
CA ASN A 386 -3.83 -12.08 -30.71
C ASN A 386 -4.93 -12.69 -31.59
N TYR A 387 -5.38 -11.94 -32.59
CA TYR A 387 -6.52 -12.28 -33.43
C TYR A 387 -6.18 -12.40 -34.89
N GLU A 388 -6.89 -13.32 -35.59
CA GLU A 388 -7.08 -13.29 -37.02
C GLU A 388 -8.49 -12.79 -37.38
N ALA A 389 -8.59 -11.85 -38.29
CA ALA A 389 -9.85 -11.32 -38.78
C ALA A 389 -10.14 -11.70 -40.21
N SER A 390 -11.30 -12.28 -40.49
CA SER A 390 -11.80 -12.51 -41.85
C SER A 390 -12.48 -11.24 -42.38
N LEU A 391 -11.98 -10.72 -43.52
CA LEU A 391 -12.45 -9.42 -44.03
C LEU A 391 -13.73 -9.51 -44.87
N ASN A 392 -14.05 -10.68 -45.43
CA ASN A 392 -15.20 -10.88 -46.32
C ASN A 392 -15.77 -12.28 -46.14
N GLU A 393 -17.10 -12.42 -46.37
CA GLU A 393 -17.83 -13.69 -46.33
C GLU A 393 -17.30 -14.75 -47.30
N ASP A 394 -16.76 -14.31 -48.42
CA ASP A 394 -16.33 -15.17 -49.56
C ASP A 394 -14.82 -15.42 -49.64
N SER A 395 -14.01 -14.81 -48.79
CA SER A 395 -12.56 -14.94 -48.86
C SER A 395 -11.99 -15.82 -47.74
N SER A 396 -11.06 -16.69 -48.09
CA SER A 396 -10.24 -17.41 -47.12
C SER A 396 -9.03 -16.56 -46.65
N GLU A 397 -8.99 -15.27 -47.01
CA GLU A 397 -7.94 -14.36 -46.59
C GLU A 397 -8.29 -13.81 -45.20
N THR A 398 -7.44 -14.05 -44.24
CA THR A 398 -7.45 -13.45 -42.92
C THR A 398 -6.36 -12.39 -42.82
N VAL A 399 -6.58 -11.41 -41.99
CA VAL A 399 -5.56 -10.44 -41.56
C VAL A 399 -5.40 -10.55 -40.08
N ALA A 400 -4.18 -10.48 -39.60
CA ALA A 400 -3.96 -10.42 -38.18
C ALA A 400 -4.44 -9.08 -37.64
N ALA A 401 -5.10 -9.12 -36.47
CA ALA A 401 -5.69 -7.99 -35.79
C ALA A 401 -5.16 -7.98 -34.35
N ASP A 402 -3.84 -7.90 -34.22
CA ASP A 402 -3.17 -7.92 -32.93
C ASP A 402 -3.22 -6.53 -32.28
N GLY A 403 -3.31 -6.51 -30.97
CA GLY A 403 -3.39 -5.29 -30.19
C GLY A 403 -2.63 -5.41 -28.87
N LEU A 404 -2.15 -4.27 -28.38
CA LEU A 404 -1.57 -4.12 -27.06
C LEU A 404 -2.12 -2.86 -26.41
N SER A 405 -2.50 -2.97 -25.15
CA SER A 405 -2.85 -1.78 -24.34
C SER A 405 -2.52 -2.00 -22.86
N ALA A 406 -2.26 -0.91 -22.15
CA ALA A 406 -2.06 -0.93 -20.72
C ALA A 406 -2.62 0.33 -20.06
N VAL A 407 -3.19 0.16 -18.89
CA VAL A 407 -3.67 1.25 -18.03
C VAL A 407 -3.28 0.94 -16.60
N PHE A 408 -2.80 1.96 -15.89
CA PHE A 408 -2.41 1.85 -14.49
C PHE A 408 -3.19 2.84 -13.65
N TRP A 409 -3.41 2.52 -12.38
CA TRP A 409 -4.16 3.34 -11.44
C TRP A 409 -3.67 3.15 -10.00
N GLU A 410 -4.01 4.10 -9.16
CA GLU A 410 -3.84 3.96 -7.72
C GLU A 410 -4.74 2.85 -7.20
N PRO A 411 -4.19 1.87 -6.43
CA PRO A 411 -4.99 0.78 -5.92
C PRO A 411 -6.21 1.27 -5.14
N PRO A 412 -7.40 0.71 -5.39
CA PRO A 412 -8.66 1.19 -4.80
C PRO A 412 -8.86 0.78 -3.33
N GLY A 413 -8.14 -0.23 -2.86
CA GLY A 413 -8.28 -0.81 -1.54
C GLY A 413 -9.46 -1.76 -1.38
N ASP A 414 -10.65 -1.42 -1.86
CA ASP A 414 -11.85 -2.24 -1.73
C ASP A 414 -11.73 -3.56 -2.51
N ILE A 415 -11.92 -4.69 -1.81
CA ILE A 415 -11.77 -6.05 -2.36
C ILE A 415 -12.72 -6.36 -3.52
N SER A 416 -13.82 -5.62 -3.65
CA SER A 416 -14.73 -5.78 -4.78
C SER A 416 -14.06 -5.50 -6.13
N TYR A 417 -13.02 -4.67 -6.14
CA TYR A 417 -12.20 -4.40 -7.34
C TYR A 417 -11.17 -5.49 -7.66
N CYS A 418 -10.97 -6.46 -6.76
CA CYS A 418 -10.07 -7.59 -6.97
C CYS A 418 -10.73 -8.75 -7.73
N ASN A 419 -12.01 -8.70 -7.98
CA ASN A 419 -12.71 -9.73 -8.72
C ASN A 419 -12.74 -9.37 -10.21
N ASN A 420 -12.22 -10.24 -11.08
CA ASN A 420 -12.42 -10.06 -12.51
C ASN A 420 -13.87 -10.39 -12.87
N PRO A 421 -14.58 -9.50 -13.57
CA PRO A 421 -15.96 -9.74 -13.94
C PRO A 421 -16.15 -10.97 -14.84
N LEU A 422 -15.16 -11.27 -15.70
CA LEU A 422 -15.23 -12.43 -16.59
C LEU A 422 -15.25 -13.77 -15.83
N ASP A 423 -14.70 -13.79 -14.61
CA ASP A 423 -14.78 -14.97 -13.73
C ASP A 423 -16.20 -15.21 -13.21
N SER A 424 -17.05 -14.18 -13.18
CA SER A 424 -18.44 -14.30 -12.74
C SER A 424 -19.38 -14.86 -13.82
N LEU A 425 -18.98 -14.81 -15.10
CA LEU A 425 -19.72 -15.41 -16.20
C LEU A 425 -19.58 -16.94 -16.14
N GLN A 426 -20.69 -17.62 -15.84
CA GLN A 426 -20.68 -19.08 -15.71
C GLN A 426 -20.61 -19.77 -17.08
N VAL A 427 -20.03 -20.97 -17.10
CA VAL A 427 -20.03 -21.81 -18.32
C VAL A 427 -21.46 -22.08 -18.78
N GLY A 428 -21.74 -21.81 -20.05
CA GLY A 428 -23.06 -21.92 -20.67
C GLY A 428 -23.94 -20.68 -20.50
N GLU A 429 -23.44 -19.63 -19.84
CA GLU A 429 -24.12 -18.36 -19.65
C GLU A 429 -23.75 -17.36 -20.76
N CYS A 430 -24.68 -16.45 -21.08
CA CYS A 430 -24.46 -15.33 -21.96
C CYS A 430 -24.94 -14.03 -21.33
N TRP A 431 -24.15 -12.99 -21.46
CA TRP A 431 -24.55 -11.61 -21.20
C TRP A 431 -24.88 -10.91 -22.52
N SER A 432 -25.90 -10.06 -22.51
CA SER A 432 -26.32 -9.31 -23.70
C SER A 432 -26.88 -7.95 -23.31
N GLY A 433 -26.64 -6.95 -24.16
CA GLY A 433 -27.09 -5.57 -23.99
C GLY A 433 -26.13 -4.58 -24.60
N THR A 434 -26.33 -3.30 -24.31
CA THR A 434 -25.35 -2.26 -24.65
C THR A 434 -24.07 -2.44 -23.81
N ASN A 435 -22.99 -1.83 -24.26
CA ASN A 435 -21.73 -1.82 -23.50
C ASN A 435 -21.95 -1.34 -22.06
N ASP A 436 -22.74 -0.26 -21.89
CA ASP A 436 -23.05 0.29 -20.57
C ASP A 436 -23.91 -0.65 -19.72
N GLU A 437 -24.83 -1.42 -20.33
CA GLU A 437 -25.65 -2.40 -19.63
C GLU A 437 -24.86 -3.66 -19.27
N ILE A 438 -24.02 -4.14 -20.15
CA ILE A 438 -23.10 -5.25 -19.83
C ILE A 438 -22.18 -4.81 -18.69
N ILE A 439 -21.57 -3.64 -18.78
CA ILE A 439 -20.74 -3.07 -17.70
C ILE A 439 -21.54 -2.86 -16.42
N SER A 440 -22.80 -2.44 -16.49
CA SER A 440 -23.65 -2.22 -15.31
C SER A 440 -24.20 -3.51 -14.67
N ASN A 441 -24.28 -4.60 -15.42
CA ASN A 441 -24.62 -5.93 -14.90
C ASN A 441 -23.44 -6.60 -14.18
N TYR A 442 -22.21 -6.09 -14.39
CA TYR A 442 -21.14 -6.35 -13.44
C TYR A 442 -21.53 -5.73 -12.09
N PRO A 443 -21.31 -6.39 -10.96
CA PRO A 443 -21.42 -5.72 -9.67
C PRO A 443 -20.66 -4.39 -9.79
N GLU A 444 -21.27 -3.26 -9.40
CA GLU A 444 -20.72 -1.90 -9.55
C GLU A 444 -19.27 -1.74 -9.06
N SER A 445 -18.78 -2.75 -8.38
CA SER A 445 -17.49 -2.91 -7.74
C SER A 445 -16.46 -3.71 -8.54
N SER A 446 -16.80 -4.37 -9.64
CA SER A 446 -15.93 -5.42 -10.22
C SER A 446 -15.22 -5.05 -11.52
N TRP A 447 -15.49 -3.91 -12.13
CA TRP A 447 -14.66 -3.38 -13.20
C TRP A 447 -14.26 -1.94 -12.86
N PRO A 448 -12.99 -1.68 -12.63
CA PRO A 448 -12.56 -0.31 -12.69
C PRO A 448 -12.68 0.13 -14.16
N GLY A 449 -13.78 0.77 -14.51
CA GLY A 449 -13.68 1.77 -15.56
C GLY A 449 -12.45 2.59 -15.20
N ILE A 450 -11.61 3.02 -16.15
CA ILE A 450 -10.37 3.74 -15.84
C ILE A 450 -10.65 4.65 -14.66
N PRO A 451 -10.16 4.35 -13.46
CA PRO A 451 -10.57 5.12 -12.29
C PRO A 451 -10.11 6.55 -12.47
N ALA A 452 -10.80 7.49 -11.86
CA ALA A 452 -10.35 8.88 -11.81
C ALA A 452 -8.91 8.99 -11.22
N SER A 453 -8.42 7.92 -10.63
CA SER A 453 -7.09 7.68 -10.08
C SER A 453 -6.07 7.11 -11.09
N ALA A 454 -6.35 7.09 -12.40
CA ALA A 454 -5.36 6.62 -13.38
C ALA A 454 -4.02 7.35 -13.24
N ARG A 455 -2.94 6.60 -13.20
CA ARG A 455 -1.57 7.05 -12.97
C ARG A 455 -0.67 6.70 -14.16
N SER A 456 0.36 7.49 -14.35
CA SER A 456 1.36 7.25 -15.39
C SER A 456 2.39 6.23 -14.91
N ALA A 457 2.72 5.24 -15.74
CA ALA A 457 3.88 4.37 -15.55
C ALA A 457 5.12 4.93 -16.26
N GLY A 458 5.14 6.20 -16.63
CA GLY A 458 6.22 6.89 -17.31
C GLY A 458 5.92 7.28 -18.75
N LEU A 459 6.96 7.64 -19.51
CA LEU A 459 6.82 8.09 -20.88
C LEU A 459 6.48 6.93 -21.83
N TRP A 460 6.84 5.71 -21.48
CA TRP A 460 6.59 4.53 -22.28
C TRP A 460 6.32 3.29 -21.43
N PHE A 461 5.62 2.35 -22.02
CA PHE A 461 5.41 0.98 -21.54
C PHE A 461 5.77 0.00 -22.66
N GLU A 462 6.43 -1.10 -22.33
CA GLU A 462 6.90 -2.09 -23.31
C GLU A 462 6.42 -3.49 -22.94
N VAL A 463 5.93 -4.22 -23.93
CA VAL A 463 5.68 -5.66 -23.84
C VAL A 463 6.69 -6.36 -24.74
N SER A 464 7.30 -7.41 -24.26
CA SER A 464 8.28 -8.20 -25.03
C SER A 464 8.03 -9.70 -24.90
N ASN A 465 8.50 -10.44 -25.91
CA ASN A 465 8.50 -11.90 -25.94
C ASN A 465 9.76 -12.41 -26.65
N ALA A 466 9.81 -13.69 -27.01
CA ALA A 466 10.94 -14.31 -27.73
C ALA A 466 11.19 -13.70 -29.13
N HIS A 467 10.20 -13.02 -29.71
CA HIS A 467 10.23 -12.49 -31.08
C HIS A 467 10.58 -11.01 -31.17
N GLY A 468 10.36 -10.25 -30.09
CA GLY A 468 10.68 -8.83 -30.10
C GLY A 468 10.12 -8.06 -28.88
N SER A 469 10.41 -6.76 -28.90
CA SER A 469 9.91 -5.78 -27.92
C SER A 469 9.02 -4.75 -28.61
N TYR A 470 7.90 -4.46 -28.02
CA TYR A 470 6.84 -3.60 -28.55
C TYR A 470 6.57 -2.46 -27.58
N ARG A 471 7.16 -1.31 -27.88
CA ARG A 471 7.08 -0.11 -27.04
C ARG A 471 5.86 0.73 -27.39
N MET A 472 5.11 1.11 -26.38
CA MET A 472 3.96 2.01 -26.47
C MET A 472 4.28 3.32 -25.79
N GLU A 473 4.12 4.41 -26.50
CA GLU A 473 4.26 5.75 -25.91
C GLU A 473 3.02 6.13 -25.09
N ARG A 474 3.23 6.90 -24.03
CA ARG A 474 2.14 7.41 -23.23
C ARG A 474 1.26 8.36 -24.04
N THR A 475 -0.02 8.04 -24.14
CA THR A 475 -1.06 8.92 -24.67
C THR A 475 -1.97 9.41 -23.55
N LEU A 476 -2.68 10.52 -23.75
CA LEU A 476 -3.67 11.03 -22.82
C LEU A 476 -5.06 10.92 -23.43
N GLN A 477 -5.95 10.20 -22.75
CA GLN A 477 -7.36 10.20 -23.05
C GLN A 477 -8.04 11.23 -22.13
N GLY A 478 -8.24 12.44 -22.63
CA GLY A 478 -8.58 13.58 -21.77
C GLY A 478 -7.39 13.93 -20.87
N VAL A 479 -7.49 13.65 -19.57
CA VAL A 479 -6.41 13.82 -18.56
C VAL A 479 -5.79 12.50 -18.08
N LEU A 480 -6.29 11.36 -18.58
CA LEU A 480 -5.90 10.03 -18.09
C LEU A 480 -4.76 9.45 -18.94
N PRO A 481 -3.65 8.99 -18.35
CA PRO A 481 -2.56 8.33 -19.04
C PRO A 481 -2.99 6.94 -19.51
N PHE A 482 -2.64 6.62 -20.73
CA PHE A 482 -2.98 5.37 -21.39
C PHE A 482 -1.85 4.97 -22.33
N TYR A 483 -1.61 3.66 -22.49
CA TYR A 483 -0.63 3.10 -23.38
C TYR A 483 -1.35 2.20 -24.37
N ALA A 484 -1.15 2.43 -25.65
CA ALA A 484 -1.68 1.57 -26.69
C ALA A 484 -0.71 1.51 -27.86
N TRP A 485 -0.52 0.32 -28.37
CA TRP A 485 0.16 0.14 -29.64
C TRP A 485 -0.83 0.47 -30.76
N GLN A 486 -0.42 1.38 -31.65
CA GLN A 486 -1.25 1.81 -32.77
C GLN A 486 -0.54 1.46 -34.08
N THR A 487 -1.26 0.80 -34.99
CA THR A 487 -0.83 0.73 -36.39
C THR A 487 -0.83 2.15 -36.96
N HIS A 488 0.30 2.60 -37.46
CA HIS A 488 0.37 3.84 -38.21
C HIS A 488 0.56 3.53 -39.72
N SER A 489 0.05 4.41 -40.57
CA SER A 489 0.28 4.34 -41.98
C SER A 489 1.57 5.09 -42.33
N ASP A 490 2.33 4.57 -43.27
CA ASP A 490 3.46 5.30 -43.84
C ASP A 490 3.02 6.50 -44.69
N GLU A 491 4.01 7.22 -45.27
CA GLU A 491 3.77 8.39 -46.14
C GLU A 491 2.92 8.06 -47.37
N ASN A 492 2.78 6.76 -47.75
CA ASN A 492 2.01 6.29 -48.89
C ASN A 492 0.61 5.82 -48.48
N GLY A 493 0.28 5.80 -47.19
CA GLY A 493 -0.97 5.28 -46.63
C GLY A 493 -0.99 3.76 -46.48
N ASP A 494 0.17 3.10 -46.66
CA ASP A 494 0.30 1.67 -46.40
C ASP A 494 0.48 1.45 -44.90
N ILE A 495 -0.22 0.46 -44.35
CA ILE A 495 -0.11 0.09 -42.93
C ILE A 495 1.30 -0.46 -42.71
N VAL A 496 2.08 0.23 -41.86
CA VAL A 496 3.40 -0.23 -41.46
C VAL A 496 3.23 -1.40 -40.52
N THR A 497 3.71 -2.55 -40.92
CA THR A 497 3.52 -3.85 -40.28
C THR A 497 4.67 -4.22 -39.30
N ASP A 498 5.13 -3.29 -38.49
CA ASP A 498 5.93 -3.62 -37.30
C ASP A 498 4.99 -3.98 -36.13
N ARG A 499 4.08 -4.90 -36.36
CA ARG A 499 3.13 -5.35 -35.38
C ARG A 499 3.70 -6.44 -34.49
N PRO A 500 3.21 -6.58 -33.27
CA PRO A 500 3.58 -7.65 -32.38
C PRO A 500 3.37 -9.03 -33.03
N GLU A 501 4.35 -9.91 -32.90
CA GLU A 501 4.24 -11.32 -33.27
C GLU A 501 4.04 -12.13 -31.98
N PHE A 502 2.85 -12.71 -31.81
CA PHE A 502 2.49 -13.51 -30.65
C PHE A 502 2.23 -14.94 -31.10
N ASN A 503 3.04 -15.87 -30.61
CA ASN A 503 2.82 -17.29 -30.87
C ASN A 503 2.36 -18.00 -29.61
N GLN A 504 1.54 -19.03 -29.76
CA GLN A 504 1.14 -19.87 -28.65
C GLN A 504 2.36 -20.38 -27.87
N GLY A 505 2.31 -20.26 -26.55
CA GLY A 505 3.37 -20.67 -25.66
C GLY A 505 4.47 -19.64 -25.46
N ASP A 506 4.40 -18.46 -26.12
CA ASP A 506 5.32 -17.37 -25.83
C ASP A 506 5.06 -16.82 -24.42
N LEU A 507 6.13 -16.67 -23.65
CA LEU A 507 6.08 -15.97 -22.37
C LEU A 507 6.24 -14.47 -22.59
N LEU A 508 5.41 -13.68 -21.94
CA LEU A 508 5.44 -12.23 -22.01
C LEU A 508 6.26 -11.64 -20.88
N ALA A 509 7.01 -10.60 -21.19
CA ALA A 509 7.65 -9.74 -20.22
C ALA A 509 7.17 -8.29 -20.42
N VAL A 510 7.15 -7.50 -19.36
CA VAL A 510 6.74 -6.11 -19.39
C VAL A 510 7.78 -5.22 -18.74
N SER A 511 7.87 -3.98 -19.18
CA SER A 511 8.69 -2.96 -18.55
C SER A 511 8.10 -1.57 -18.75
N ALA A 512 8.41 -0.65 -17.84
CA ALA A 512 7.96 0.73 -17.89
C ALA A 512 9.06 1.69 -17.45
N ALA A 513 9.03 2.92 -17.99
CA ALA A 513 10.05 3.93 -17.73
C ALA A 513 10.01 4.49 -16.30
N GLY A 514 8.89 4.35 -15.60
CA GLY A 514 8.61 5.09 -14.38
C GLY A 514 8.27 6.56 -14.64
N ASP A 515 7.62 7.20 -13.70
CA ASP A 515 7.24 8.62 -13.81
C ASP A 515 8.03 9.48 -12.82
N SER A 516 8.56 10.61 -13.27
CA SER A 516 9.30 11.56 -12.43
C SER A 516 8.41 12.34 -11.45
N GLY A 517 7.10 12.31 -11.64
CA GLY A 517 6.12 12.87 -10.71
C GLY A 517 5.56 11.82 -9.76
N ALA A 518 6.02 10.75 -9.85
CA ALA A 518 6.20 9.42 -9.36
C ALA A 518 5.12 8.86 -8.46
N TYR A 519 4.10 8.33 -9.08
CA TYR A 519 3.30 7.33 -8.41
C TYR A 519 3.95 5.94 -8.54
N PHE A 520 4.53 5.62 -9.71
CA PHE A 520 5.24 4.35 -9.96
C PHE A 520 6.68 4.60 -10.40
N GLY A 521 7.62 3.86 -9.81
CA GLY A 521 9.01 3.80 -10.24
C GLY A 521 9.20 3.07 -11.58
N PRO A 522 10.42 3.07 -12.14
CA PRO A 522 10.75 2.20 -13.26
C PRO A 522 10.73 0.73 -12.82
N TRP A 523 10.12 -0.12 -13.63
CA TRP A 523 9.99 -1.54 -13.31
C TRP A 523 10.08 -2.43 -14.55
N ALA A 524 10.46 -3.70 -14.35
CA ALA A 524 10.47 -4.72 -15.36
C ALA A 524 10.21 -6.09 -14.75
N VAL A 525 9.35 -6.89 -15.36
CA VAL A 525 9.01 -8.24 -14.93
C VAL A 525 8.99 -9.16 -16.11
N ALA A 526 9.62 -10.33 -15.98
CA ALA A 526 9.59 -11.40 -16.97
C ALA A 526 8.51 -12.43 -16.63
N ASP A 527 8.09 -13.16 -17.67
CA ASP A 527 7.21 -14.34 -17.57
C ASP A 527 5.88 -14.03 -16.87
N ILE A 528 5.26 -12.87 -17.19
CA ILE A 528 4.01 -12.43 -16.57
C ILE A 528 2.79 -13.24 -16.99
N ALA A 529 2.81 -13.84 -18.18
CA ALA A 529 1.74 -14.66 -18.71
C ALA A 529 2.22 -15.44 -19.95
N GLU A 530 1.54 -16.52 -20.30
CA GLU A 530 1.76 -17.32 -21.50
C GLU A 530 0.65 -17.06 -22.53
N ILE A 531 1.01 -16.91 -23.81
CA ILE A 531 0.05 -16.74 -24.91
C ILE A 531 -0.75 -18.03 -25.09
N PRO A 532 -2.08 -18.02 -24.90
CA PRO A 532 -2.91 -19.21 -25.08
C PRO A 532 -3.05 -19.59 -26.56
N SER A 533 -3.53 -20.80 -26.83
CA SER A 533 -3.82 -21.23 -28.19
C SER A 533 -4.89 -20.37 -28.84
N GLN A 534 -4.76 -20.13 -30.15
CA GLN A 534 -5.81 -19.47 -30.92
C GLN A 534 -7.00 -20.40 -31.17
N VAL A 535 -8.20 -19.86 -31.11
CA VAL A 535 -9.45 -20.53 -31.45
C VAL A 535 -9.93 -20.01 -32.79
N PHE A 536 -10.30 -20.91 -33.69
CA PHE A 536 -10.72 -20.56 -35.04
C PHE A 536 -12.16 -21.03 -35.32
N PHE A 537 -12.95 -20.18 -35.94
CA PHE A 537 -14.24 -20.62 -36.50
C PHE A 537 -14.06 -21.64 -37.62
N SER A 538 -14.95 -22.61 -37.69
CA SER A 538 -15.00 -23.54 -38.85
C SER A 538 -15.58 -22.86 -40.11
N SER A 539 -16.07 -21.64 -40.03
CA SER A 539 -16.65 -20.84 -41.12
C SER A 539 -16.11 -19.41 -41.09
N ASN A 540 -15.92 -18.80 -42.25
CA ASN A 540 -15.44 -17.42 -42.39
C ASN A 540 -16.53 -16.35 -42.17
N SER A 541 -17.76 -16.76 -41.95
CA SER A 541 -18.89 -15.89 -41.60
C SER A 541 -19.96 -16.67 -40.84
N LEU A 542 -20.77 -15.94 -40.07
CA LEU A 542 -21.89 -16.49 -39.32
C LEU A 542 -23.21 -15.78 -39.72
N THR A 543 -24.32 -16.51 -39.64
CA THR A 543 -25.66 -15.94 -39.87
C THR A 543 -26.62 -16.32 -38.73
N ALA A 544 -27.18 -15.33 -38.05
CA ALA A 544 -28.18 -15.50 -37.02
C ALA A 544 -29.58 -15.25 -37.61
N THR A 545 -30.44 -16.27 -37.62
CA THR A 545 -31.77 -16.26 -38.26
C THR A 545 -32.93 -16.32 -37.24
N GLY A 546 -32.83 -15.60 -36.13
CA GLY A 546 -33.85 -15.53 -35.09
C GLY A 546 -33.99 -16.77 -34.20
N GLY A 547 -33.15 -17.80 -34.37
CA GLY A 547 -33.04 -18.98 -33.52
C GLY A 547 -31.73 -19.00 -32.73
N ASN A 548 -31.45 -20.13 -32.08
CA ASN A 548 -30.10 -20.35 -31.51
C ASN A 548 -29.08 -20.38 -32.65
N LEU A 549 -27.95 -19.71 -32.44
CA LEU A 549 -26.83 -19.74 -33.38
C LEU A 549 -25.87 -20.89 -32.98
N LEU A 550 -25.74 -21.88 -33.87
CA LEU A 550 -24.75 -22.92 -33.72
C LEU A 550 -23.40 -22.40 -34.23
N VAL A 551 -22.37 -22.50 -33.39
CA VAL A 551 -21.01 -22.06 -33.69
C VAL A 551 -20.10 -23.28 -33.60
N ASP A 552 -19.50 -23.63 -34.73
CA ASP A 552 -18.47 -24.67 -34.83
C ASP A 552 -17.09 -24.01 -34.83
N TYR A 553 -16.17 -24.54 -34.04
CA TYR A 553 -14.83 -24.00 -33.89
C TYR A 553 -13.79 -25.09 -33.65
N THR A 554 -12.52 -24.74 -33.78
CA THR A 554 -11.38 -25.59 -33.43
C THR A 554 -10.59 -24.95 -32.31
N ASN A 555 -10.28 -25.71 -31.25
CA ASN A 555 -9.42 -25.30 -30.17
C ASN A 555 -8.39 -26.40 -29.90
N ALA A 556 -7.19 -26.01 -29.55
CA ALA A 556 -6.11 -26.96 -29.32
C ALA A 556 -5.75 -27.19 -27.87
N SER A 557 -6.28 -26.38 -26.91
CA SER A 557 -5.76 -26.34 -25.54
C SER A 557 -6.61 -26.96 -24.45
N GLY A 558 -7.91 -27.16 -24.67
CA GLY A 558 -8.78 -27.70 -23.63
C GLY A 558 -9.27 -26.67 -22.58
N ASP A 559 -9.12 -25.38 -22.85
CA ASP A 559 -9.59 -24.31 -21.98
C ASP A 559 -11.02 -23.88 -22.33
N ASP A 560 -11.66 -23.11 -21.45
CA ASP A 560 -12.94 -22.50 -21.73
C ASP A 560 -12.85 -21.55 -22.94
N VAL A 561 -13.90 -21.57 -23.76
CA VAL A 561 -13.98 -20.75 -24.97
C VAL A 561 -15.01 -19.65 -24.77
N PHE A 562 -14.64 -18.45 -25.12
CA PHE A 562 -15.52 -17.29 -25.12
C PHE A 562 -16.00 -17.00 -26.54
N PHE A 563 -17.26 -16.65 -26.64
CA PHE A 563 -17.88 -16.13 -27.86
C PHE A 563 -18.38 -14.72 -27.59
N ALA A 564 -18.07 -13.85 -28.51
CA ALA A 564 -18.62 -12.52 -28.47
C ALA A 564 -19.21 -12.13 -29.83
N ALA A 565 -20.25 -11.34 -29.83
CA ALA A 565 -20.84 -10.75 -31.01
C ALA A 565 -21.25 -9.31 -30.74
N ALA A 566 -21.12 -8.46 -31.76
CA ALA A 566 -21.51 -7.06 -31.68
C ALA A 566 -22.17 -6.60 -32.99
N ALA A 567 -23.21 -5.78 -32.85
CA ALA A 567 -23.85 -5.08 -33.96
C ALA A 567 -24.42 -3.74 -33.46
N GLY A 568 -24.05 -2.62 -34.10
CA GLY A 568 -24.34 -1.29 -33.57
C GLY A 568 -23.71 -1.09 -32.19
N ASP A 569 -24.51 -0.69 -31.21
CA ASP A 569 -24.09 -0.47 -29.82
C ASP A 569 -24.37 -1.68 -28.90
N GLU A 570 -24.99 -2.73 -29.48
CA GLU A 570 -25.37 -3.94 -28.75
C GLU A 570 -24.32 -5.03 -28.86
N GLN A 571 -24.11 -5.77 -27.79
CA GLN A 571 -23.14 -6.83 -27.68
C GLN A 571 -23.71 -8.07 -26.98
N VAL A 572 -23.06 -9.21 -27.24
CA VAL A 572 -23.30 -10.50 -26.58
C VAL A 572 -21.96 -11.08 -26.20
N LEU A 573 -21.82 -11.57 -24.98
CA LEU A 573 -20.63 -12.28 -24.49
C LEU A 573 -21.08 -13.58 -23.81
N CYS A 574 -20.54 -14.70 -24.23
CA CYS A 574 -20.86 -16.02 -23.69
C CYS A 574 -19.58 -16.78 -23.32
N ARG A 575 -19.66 -17.65 -22.29
CA ARG A 575 -18.58 -18.58 -21.92
C ARG A 575 -19.05 -20.02 -22.10
N PHE A 576 -18.25 -20.86 -22.71
CA PHE A 576 -18.57 -22.26 -22.99
C PHE A 576 -17.40 -23.17 -22.61
N GLU A 577 -17.72 -24.44 -22.22
CA GLU A 577 -16.71 -25.47 -22.15
C GLU A 577 -16.18 -25.82 -23.55
N GLU A 578 -14.95 -26.30 -23.62
CA GLU A 578 -14.40 -26.82 -24.86
C GLU A 578 -15.16 -28.06 -25.35
N ALA A 579 -15.83 -27.94 -26.48
CA ALA A 579 -16.57 -29.05 -27.09
C ALA A 579 -16.46 -29.09 -28.63
N GLY A 580 -15.72 -28.15 -29.26
CA GLY A 580 -15.63 -28.00 -30.73
C GLY A 580 -16.90 -27.36 -31.36
N ALA A 581 -17.98 -27.24 -30.63
CA ALA A 581 -19.18 -26.53 -31.03
C ALA A 581 -20.03 -26.13 -29.81
N PHE A 582 -20.68 -24.97 -29.88
CA PHE A 582 -21.64 -24.53 -28.89
C PHE A 582 -22.86 -23.85 -29.55
N SER A 583 -23.90 -23.64 -28.74
CA SER A 583 -25.15 -23.01 -29.20
C SER A 583 -25.39 -21.71 -28.43
N VAL A 584 -25.24 -20.56 -29.09
CA VAL A 584 -25.61 -19.27 -28.51
C VAL A 584 -27.13 -19.16 -28.47
N PRO A 585 -27.75 -18.90 -27.30
CA PRO A 585 -29.20 -18.89 -27.18
C PRO A 585 -29.84 -17.71 -27.95
N ALA A 586 -30.99 -17.95 -28.57
CA ALA A 586 -31.72 -16.93 -29.33
C ALA A 586 -32.02 -15.67 -28.49
N HIS A 587 -32.29 -15.83 -27.18
CA HIS A 587 -32.61 -14.70 -26.33
C HIS A 587 -31.39 -13.75 -26.12
N ALA A 588 -30.19 -14.27 -26.10
CA ALA A 588 -28.97 -13.46 -26.04
C ALA A 588 -28.76 -12.68 -27.34
N LEU A 589 -28.97 -13.33 -28.48
CA LEU A 589 -28.84 -12.69 -29.81
C LEU A 589 -29.97 -11.68 -30.14
N SER A 590 -31.07 -11.74 -29.42
CA SER A 590 -32.25 -10.87 -29.70
C SER A 590 -32.02 -9.39 -29.36
N SER A 591 -30.98 -9.07 -28.62
CA SER A 591 -30.55 -7.68 -28.37
C SER A 591 -29.86 -7.06 -29.60
N LEU A 592 -29.22 -7.88 -30.43
CA LEU A 592 -28.46 -7.39 -31.58
C LEU A 592 -29.42 -6.90 -32.69
N PRO A 593 -29.25 -5.69 -33.22
CA PRO A 593 -30.04 -5.18 -34.32
C PRO A 593 -29.81 -5.96 -35.60
N ALA A 594 -30.87 -6.11 -36.43
CA ALA A 594 -30.76 -6.73 -37.76
C ALA A 594 -29.77 -5.96 -38.65
N GLY A 595 -28.94 -6.68 -39.37
CA GLY A 595 -27.90 -6.12 -40.25
C GLY A 595 -26.58 -6.84 -40.16
N PHE A 596 -25.52 -6.09 -40.37
CA PHE A 596 -24.14 -6.64 -40.29
C PHE A 596 -23.48 -6.27 -38.96
N GLY A 597 -22.83 -7.25 -38.37
CA GLY A 597 -22.00 -7.14 -37.18
C GLY A 597 -20.73 -7.95 -37.31
N GLY A 598 -20.05 -8.13 -36.20
CA GLY A 598 -18.89 -8.99 -36.03
C GLY A 598 -19.13 -10.05 -34.96
N ALA A 599 -18.51 -11.20 -35.11
CA ALA A 599 -18.44 -12.23 -34.07
C ALA A 599 -17.01 -12.67 -33.87
N SER A 600 -16.65 -12.96 -32.64
CA SER A 600 -15.32 -13.46 -32.26
C SER A 600 -15.44 -14.72 -31.41
N VAL A 601 -14.54 -15.64 -31.58
CA VAL A 601 -14.31 -16.77 -30.67
C VAL A 601 -12.87 -16.71 -30.18
N PHE A 602 -12.64 -16.90 -28.90
CA PHE A 602 -11.31 -16.76 -28.33
C PHE A 602 -11.12 -17.58 -27.05
N ASN A 603 -9.89 -17.95 -26.78
CA ASN A 603 -9.42 -18.31 -25.46
C ASN A 603 -9.00 -17.03 -24.72
N LEU A 604 -9.22 -17.03 -23.43
CA LEU A 604 -8.78 -15.96 -22.53
C LEU A 604 -7.81 -16.54 -21.51
N SER A 605 -6.58 -16.04 -21.48
CA SER A 605 -5.70 -16.17 -20.33
C SER A 605 -5.86 -14.93 -19.46
N LEU A 606 -6.16 -15.15 -18.19
CA LEU A 606 -6.32 -14.10 -17.19
C LEU A 606 -5.43 -14.43 -16.01
N GLU A 607 -4.39 -13.68 -15.86
CA GLU A 607 -3.41 -13.91 -14.80
C GLU A 607 -3.14 -12.64 -13.99
N LEU A 608 -2.83 -12.83 -12.72
CA LEU A 608 -2.27 -11.79 -11.87
C LEU A 608 -0.75 -11.90 -11.91
N ALA A 609 -0.11 -10.79 -12.23
CA ALA A 609 1.34 -10.70 -12.31
C ALA A 609 1.84 -9.55 -11.43
N PRO A 610 3.08 -9.60 -10.93
CA PRO A 610 3.69 -8.46 -10.29
C PRO A 610 3.86 -7.32 -11.31
N GLY A 611 3.42 -6.14 -10.92
CA GLY A 611 3.50 -4.90 -11.70
C GLY A 611 4.44 -3.89 -11.06
N PRO A 612 4.15 -2.58 -11.23
CA PRO A 612 4.97 -1.52 -10.65
C PRO A 612 5.03 -1.66 -9.12
N ASP A 613 6.22 -1.50 -8.56
CA ASP A 613 6.49 -1.52 -7.12
C ASP A 613 5.92 -2.78 -6.41
N GLY A 614 5.89 -3.92 -7.14
CA GLY A 614 5.34 -5.20 -6.66
C GLY A 614 3.83 -5.23 -6.46
N LEU A 615 3.11 -4.20 -6.90
CA LEU A 615 1.64 -4.20 -6.92
C LEU A 615 1.13 -5.17 -7.97
N PRO A 616 0.07 -5.95 -7.69
CA PRO A 616 -0.49 -6.85 -8.69
C PRO A 616 -1.13 -6.08 -9.85
N ILE A 617 -0.99 -6.62 -11.06
CA ILE A 617 -1.69 -6.18 -12.27
C ILE A 617 -2.40 -7.37 -12.91
N TYR A 618 -3.51 -7.12 -13.58
CA TYR A 618 -4.12 -8.11 -14.46
C TYR A 618 -3.39 -8.15 -15.81
N THR A 619 -3.05 -9.35 -16.26
CA THR A 619 -2.67 -9.62 -17.64
C THR A 619 -3.82 -10.38 -18.30
N GLN A 620 -4.38 -9.82 -19.36
CA GLN A 620 -5.50 -10.37 -20.11
C GLN A 620 -5.05 -10.64 -21.53
N ILE A 621 -5.03 -11.90 -21.93
CA ILE A 621 -4.61 -12.29 -23.28
C ILE A 621 -5.78 -12.96 -23.98
N TYR A 622 -6.21 -12.32 -25.05
CA TYR A 622 -7.27 -12.81 -25.94
C TYR A 622 -6.63 -13.43 -27.17
N SER A 623 -6.90 -14.71 -27.45
CA SER A 623 -6.31 -15.41 -28.59
C SER A 623 -7.37 -16.13 -29.40
N GLY A 624 -7.63 -15.66 -30.62
CA GLY A 624 -8.76 -16.20 -31.38
C GLY A 624 -8.95 -15.64 -32.79
N GLN A 625 -10.18 -15.73 -33.25
CA GLN A 625 -10.57 -15.28 -34.60
C GLN A 625 -11.85 -14.43 -34.58
N SER A 626 -11.91 -13.44 -35.45
CA SER A 626 -13.10 -12.65 -35.73
C SER A 626 -13.60 -12.86 -37.13
N VAL A 627 -14.92 -12.96 -37.30
CA VAL A 627 -15.60 -13.16 -38.59
C VAL A 627 -16.79 -12.21 -38.73
N PRO A 628 -17.24 -11.87 -39.94
CA PRO A 628 -18.48 -11.16 -40.17
C PRO A 628 -19.70 -11.93 -39.64
N LEU A 629 -20.64 -11.21 -39.03
CA LEU A 629 -21.92 -11.74 -38.57
C LEU A 629 -23.07 -11.04 -39.31
N SER A 630 -23.95 -11.82 -39.94
CA SER A 630 -25.22 -11.34 -40.51
C SER A 630 -26.39 -11.66 -39.57
N ILE A 631 -27.23 -10.69 -39.25
CA ILE A 631 -28.37 -10.83 -38.33
C ILE A 631 -29.65 -10.58 -39.15
N GLU A 632 -30.49 -11.64 -39.33
CA GLU A 632 -31.73 -11.61 -40.11
C GLU A 632 -32.98 -11.45 -39.26
#